data_9aecff68f8c444591fbfce392d2a3d2e
#
_entry.id   9aecff68f8c444591fbfce392d2a3d2e
#
_cell.length_a   1.000
_cell.length_b   1.000
_cell.length_c   1.000
_cell.angle_alpha   90.00
_cell.angle_beta   90.00
_cell.angle_gamma   90.00
#
_symmetry.space_group_name_H-M   'P 1'
#
loop_
_entity.id
_entity.type
_entity.pdbx_description
1 polymer ?
#
loop_
_entity_poly.entity_id
_entity_poly.type
_entity_poly.pdbx_seq_one_letter_code
_entity_poly.pdbx_strand_id
1 'polypeptide(L)'
;MAAEKWHYNVVSLLSGTERDFLIRNNGEKVAISSLDGKKFGLFLSDNCYERIVTDDLIKVYNQLSSEGRDFEIVFVSCDSCEETFNRYFSDMPWLAVPFADSDTRERLHDHFGSFEEYYPAQLIIYDAAIGMVVNEEGLRAVAKYGVNGYPFTVKRFYELEAAAKKERSLRSLLVSLSRDYLISNDGSKVAVSDLEGKIVAFYFWYNIPDKYGGPNKLTLVLAEIYRKLKEAGESFEVVLVPLDDDKSSYEQGLASMPWLAIPFEDEGCEKLVRYFELWPFQLPTVLVIGADGKIMLKNYDRLISKYGVLAWEAFPFSKEQLDLLPEKAKAAQTLESLLVAGDLDYVIGKEGLKVPVKELVGKTILLFFSIRRSGTCRGFLTHLIEEYHKIKHMDSAFEVVNISMDKDQDSFEEFFSGMPWLSLPFGDERKKSLKRTFQADIIYPSLVAIGPTGRTSTRNAMHSLATHGADAYPFSEERIKELDQKIDEMAKGWPEKRKHEQHKHGKLEWSCLHGLYMCRDCHKIGSGWCYLCSTCGFGLHPKCALKEEKKEEEEHDEGSECDGEVYNDFEDSEDSEDSEDSEDFEDSEDSE
;
A
#
# COMPACT_ATOMS: atom_id res chain seq x y z
N MET A 1 -9.02 16.29 -22.05
CA MET A 1 -8.38 17.33 -22.90
C MET A 1 -7.57 16.59 -23.93
N ALA A 2 -7.77 16.80 -25.22
CA ALA A 2 -7.00 16.15 -26.28
C ALA A 2 -5.56 16.69 -26.21
N ALA A 3 -4.61 15.77 -26.01
CA ALA A 3 -3.18 16.09 -26.05
C ALA A 3 -2.87 16.69 -27.43
N GLU A 4 -2.29 17.86 -27.47
CA GLU A 4 -1.71 18.42 -28.69
C GLU A 4 -0.66 17.41 -29.17
N LYS A 5 -0.88 16.83 -30.36
CA LYS A 5 0.05 15.88 -30.96
C LYS A 5 1.28 16.64 -31.41
N TRP A 6 2.38 16.47 -30.70
CA TRP A 6 3.66 17.10 -30.98
C TRP A 6 4.29 16.50 -32.24
N HIS A 7 4.54 17.34 -33.23
CA HIS A 7 5.29 16.98 -34.42
C HIS A 7 6.75 17.41 -34.25
N TYR A 8 7.66 16.45 -34.19
CA TYR A 8 9.09 16.71 -34.15
C TYR A 8 9.79 16.14 -35.37
N ASN A 9 10.78 16.84 -35.89
CA ASN A 9 11.76 16.22 -36.78
C ASN A 9 12.70 15.36 -35.92
N VAL A 10 13.00 14.11 -36.35
CA VAL A 10 13.85 13.19 -35.59
C VAL A 10 15.23 13.78 -35.29
N VAL A 11 15.81 14.53 -36.25
CA VAL A 11 17.10 15.19 -36.05
C VAL A 11 16.99 16.24 -34.94
N SER A 12 15.97 17.09 -34.95
CA SER A 12 15.78 18.11 -33.90
C SER A 12 15.45 17.51 -32.55
N LEU A 13 14.85 16.30 -32.52
CA LEU A 13 14.54 15.58 -31.29
C LEU A 13 15.80 15.02 -30.62
N LEU A 14 16.69 14.41 -31.42
CA LEU A 14 17.82 13.63 -30.93
C LEU A 14 19.17 14.35 -31.02
N SER A 15 19.28 15.49 -31.73
CA SER A 15 20.54 16.24 -31.85
C SER A 15 20.83 17.08 -30.60
N GLY A 16 22.12 17.16 -30.25
CA GLY A 16 22.63 18.19 -29.33
C GLY A 16 23.06 19.46 -30.08
N THR A 17 23.50 20.46 -29.37
CA THR A 17 23.93 21.76 -29.91
C THR A 17 25.06 21.65 -30.93
N GLU A 18 25.96 20.68 -30.72
CA GLU A 18 27.13 20.42 -31.58
C GLU A 18 27.20 18.95 -32.05
N ARG A 19 26.12 18.17 -31.88
CA ARG A 19 26.11 16.73 -32.14
C ARG A 19 24.93 16.32 -33.02
N ASP A 20 25.25 15.62 -34.11
CA ASP A 20 24.30 15.03 -35.08
C ASP A 20 24.41 13.51 -35.19
N PHE A 21 25.02 12.85 -34.19
CA PHE A 21 25.24 11.41 -34.16
C PHE A 21 24.77 10.78 -32.84
N LEU A 22 24.47 9.50 -32.88
CA LEU A 22 24.28 8.59 -31.75
C LEU A 22 25.50 7.66 -31.65
N ILE A 23 25.62 6.92 -30.56
CA ILE A 23 26.73 5.97 -30.37
C ILE A 23 26.19 4.54 -30.22
N ARG A 24 26.97 3.57 -30.66
CA ARG A 24 26.84 2.16 -30.28
C ARG A 24 27.70 1.86 -29.04
N ASN A 25 27.45 0.73 -28.39
CA ASN A 25 28.22 0.31 -27.21
C ASN A 25 29.73 0.06 -27.49
N ASN A 26 30.12 -0.12 -28.72
CA ASN A 26 31.53 -0.21 -29.16
C ASN A 26 32.17 1.17 -29.45
N GLY A 27 31.44 2.27 -29.22
CA GLY A 27 31.91 3.65 -29.48
C GLY A 27 31.73 4.12 -30.93
N GLU A 28 31.17 3.31 -31.85
CA GLU A 28 30.88 3.70 -33.22
C GLU A 28 29.86 4.83 -33.24
N LYS A 29 30.14 5.87 -34.04
CA LYS A 29 29.23 6.99 -34.26
C LYS A 29 28.32 6.72 -35.43
N VAL A 30 27.01 6.84 -35.24
CA VAL A 30 25.97 6.64 -36.22
C VAL A 30 25.19 7.94 -36.41
N ALA A 31 25.08 8.43 -37.63
CA ALA A 31 24.34 9.66 -37.93
C ALA A 31 22.86 9.51 -37.54
N ILE A 32 22.27 10.52 -36.93
CA ILE A 32 20.85 10.55 -36.53
C ILE A 32 19.93 10.37 -37.77
N SER A 33 20.37 10.87 -38.93
CA SER A 33 19.62 10.71 -40.19
C SER A 33 19.45 9.24 -40.63
N SER A 34 20.18 8.30 -40.01
CA SER A 34 19.97 6.86 -40.27
C SER A 34 18.61 6.37 -39.77
N LEU A 35 17.95 7.15 -38.90
CA LEU A 35 16.60 6.90 -38.38
C LEU A 35 15.49 7.55 -39.21
N ASP A 36 15.83 8.34 -40.23
CA ASP A 36 14.85 9.02 -41.08
C ASP A 36 13.91 8.01 -41.75
N GLY A 37 12.60 8.27 -41.67
CA GLY A 37 11.55 7.44 -42.23
C GLY A 37 11.31 6.10 -41.51
N LYS A 38 12.04 5.82 -40.41
CA LYS A 38 11.90 4.58 -39.63
C LYS A 38 10.99 4.73 -38.42
N LYS A 39 10.52 3.58 -37.93
CA LYS A 39 9.97 3.48 -36.55
C LYS A 39 11.09 3.01 -35.65
N PHE A 40 11.27 3.71 -34.54
CA PHE A 40 12.28 3.33 -33.56
C PHE A 40 11.74 3.54 -32.13
N GLY A 41 12.38 2.89 -31.16
CA GLY A 41 12.08 3.04 -29.74
C GLY A 41 12.99 4.07 -29.08
N LEU A 42 12.44 4.98 -28.30
CA LEU A 42 13.18 5.74 -27.30
C LEU A 42 13.09 5.00 -25.96
N PHE A 43 14.20 4.45 -25.50
CA PHE A 43 14.27 3.72 -24.25
C PHE A 43 14.86 4.62 -23.17
N LEU A 44 13.97 5.15 -22.31
CA LEU A 44 14.32 6.00 -21.17
C LEU A 44 14.42 5.12 -19.93
N SER A 45 15.55 5.15 -19.24
CA SER A 45 15.79 4.28 -18.08
C SER A 45 16.91 4.78 -17.19
N ASP A 46 16.80 4.45 -15.88
CA ASP A 46 17.87 4.55 -14.91
C ASP A 46 18.35 3.15 -14.46
N ASN A 47 19.46 3.11 -13.72
CA ASN A 47 20.22 1.87 -13.45
C ASN A 47 19.65 1.02 -12.29
N CYS A 48 18.60 1.47 -11.56
CA CYS A 48 18.33 0.91 -10.23
C CYS A 48 17.58 -0.42 -10.19
N TYR A 49 16.73 -0.77 -11.18
CA TYR A 49 15.83 -1.95 -11.06
C TYR A 49 15.59 -2.77 -12.33
N GLU A 50 16.34 -2.57 -13.44
CA GLU A 50 15.79 -2.84 -14.76
C GLU A 50 16.47 -3.91 -15.61
N ARG A 51 17.33 -4.72 -15.02
CA ARG A 51 18.03 -5.77 -15.76
C ARG A 51 17.05 -6.74 -16.48
N ILE A 52 15.96 -7.09 -15.81
CA ILE A 52 14.95 -8.02 -16.37
C ILE A 52 14.25 -7.43 -17.60
N VAL A 53 13.86 -6.16 -17.55
CA VAL A 53 13.19 -5.47 -18.66
C VAL A 53 14.13 -5.31 -19.84
N THR A 54 15.39 -4.96 -19.57
CA THR A 54 16.42 -4.78 -20.59
C THR A 54 16.77 -6.11 -21.28
N ASP A 55 16.88 -7.21 -20.53
CA ASP A 55 17.17 -8.55 -21.08
C ASP A 55 16.07 -9.02 -22.02
N ASP A 56 14.81 -8.81 -21.70
CA ASP A 56 13.69 -9.15 -22.60
C ASP A 56 13.67 -8.26 -23.84
N LEU A 57 13.98 -6.98 -23.68
CA LEU A 57 14.06 -6.06 -24.81
C LEU A 57 15.23 -6.44 -25.74
N ILE A 58 16.37 -6.87 -25.20
CA ILE A 58 17.53 -7.38 -25.95
C ILE A 58 17.15 -8.64 -26.75
N LYS A 59 16.46 -9.60 -26.12
CA LYS A 59 15.97 -10.83 -26.80
C LYS A 59 15.10 -10.47 -28.00
N VAL A 60 14.12 -9.57 -27.81
CA VAL A 60 13.19 -9.15 -28.88
C VAL A 60 13.92 -8.37 -29.97
N TYR A 61 14.83 -7.46 -29.63
CA TYR A 61 15.61 -6.70 -30.58
C TYR A 61 16.47 -7.61 -31.47
N ASN A 62 17.20 -8.56 -30.87
CA ASN A 62 18.04 -9.50 -31.56
C ASN A 62 17.23 -10.42 -32.52
N GLN A 63 16.05 -10.86 -32.06
CA GLN A 63 15.17 -11.67 -32.89
C GLN A 63 14.62 -10.87 -34.06
N LEU A 64 14.16 -9.64 -33.89
CA LEU A 64 13.70 -8.76 -34.98
C LEU A 64 14.81 -8.52 -35.99
N SER A 65 16.03 -8.28 -35.51
CA SER A 65 17.21 -8.10 -36.34
C SER A 65 17.51 -9.37 -37.16
N SER A 66 17.45 -10.56 -36.57
CA SER A 66 17.65 -11.84 -37.26
C SER A 66 16.58 -12.14 -38.31
N GLU A 67 15.34 -11.66 -38.09
CA GLU A 67 14.23 -11.75 -39.05
C GLU A 67 14.29 -10.68 -40.13
N GLY A 68 15.31 -9.81 -40.13
CA GLY A 68 15.49 -8.72 -41.08
C GLY A 68 14.45 -7.60 -40.97
N ARG A 69 13.84 -7.44 -39.79
CA ARG A 69 12.91 -6.35 -39.49
C ARG A 69 13.69 -5.11 -39.06
N ASP A 70 13.44 -4.00 -39.75
CA ASP A 70 14.14 -2.74 -39.48
C ASP A 70 13.52 -2.03 -38.26
N PHE A 71 14.03 -2.33 -37.08
CA PHE A 71 13.67 -1.69 -35.81
C PHE A 71 14.93 -1.31 -35.07
N GLU A 72 15.04 -0.03 -34.71
CA GLU A 72 16.16 0.48 -33.92
C GLU A 72 15.66 0.99 -32.56
N ILE A 73 16.53 1.02 -31.58
CA ILE A 73 16.28 1.61 -30.28
C ILE A 73 17.33 2.66 -30.00
N VAL A 74 16.94 3.74 -29.35
CA VAL A 74 17.83 4.77 -28.86
C VAL A 74 17.68 4.85 -27.34
N PHE A 75 18.73 4.46 -26.64
CA PHE A 75 18.81 4.54 -25.19
C PHE A 75 19.05 5.98 -24.75
N VAL A 76 18.28 6.43 -23.77
CA VAL A 76 18.37 7.74 -23.12
C VAL A 76 18.50 7.49 -21.63
N SER A 77 19.72 7.57 -21.11
CA SER A 77 20.02 7.28 -19.71
C SER A 77 19.65 8.44 -18.79
N CYS A 78 19.10 8.13 -17.61
CA CYS A 78 18.96 9.03 -16.47
C CYS A 78 20.20 9.03 -15.56
N ASP A 79 21.22 8.20 -15.85
CA ASP A 79 22.39 8.08 -14.98
C ASP A 79 23.11 9.43 -14.80
N SER A 80 23.49 9.71 -13.56
CA SER A 80 24.31 10.86 -13.20
C SER A 80 25.82 10.59 -13.31
N CYS A 81 26.23 9.33 -13.51
CA CYS A 81 27.61 8.87 -13.53
C CYS A 81 27.94 8.12 -14.82
N GLU A 82 29.06 8.52 -15.47
CA GLU A 82 29.48 7.93 -16.75
C GLU A 82 29.89 6.45 -16.61
N GLU A 83 30.45 6.07 -15.47
CA GLU A 83 30.83 4.67 -15.21
C GLU A 83 29.59 3.77 -15.20
N THR A 84 28.54 4.20 -14.54
CA THR A 84 27.26 3.51 -14.46
C THR A 84 26.61 3.41 -15.84
N PHE A 85 26.56 4.50 -16.59
CA PHE A 85 26.11 4.51 -17.98
C PHE A 85 26.86 3.50 -18.84
N ASN A 86 28.20 3.54 -18.83
CA ASN A 86 29.04 2.66 -19.65
C ASN A 86 28.84 1.18 -19.29
N ARG A 87 28.78 0.86 -17.99
CA ARG A 87 28.52 -0.51 -17.52
C ARG A 87 27.18 -1.03 -18.00
N TYR A 88 26.14 -0.21 -17.95
CA TYR A 88 24.78 -0.61 -18.33
C TYR A 88 24.62 -0.67 -19.85
N PHE A 89 25.15 0.31 -20.58
CA PHE A 89 25.07 0.38 -22.03
C PHE A 89 25.95 -0.69 -22.72
N SER A 90 26.97 -1.23 -22.06
CA SER A 90 27.86 -2.25 -22.64
C SER A 90 27.11 -3.49 -23.17
N ASP A 91 26.02 -3.88 -22.53
CA ASP A 91 25.23 -5.06 -22.88
C ASP A 91 24.12 -4.75 -23.91
N MET A 92 23.86 -3.48 -24.22
CA MET A 92 22.80 -3.06 -25.13
C MET A 92 23.25 -3.08 -26.60
N PRO A 93 22.55 -3.79 -27.51
CA PRO A 93 22.94 -3.91 -28.91
C PRO A 93 22.52 -2.74 -29.81
N TRP A 94 21.87 -1.73 -29.27
CA TRP A 94 21.26 -0.61 -29.99
C TRP A 94 22.03 0.71 -29.82
N LEU A 95 21.45 1.80 -30.28
CA LEU A 95 22.04 3.14 -30.20
C LEU A 95 21.78 3.81 -28.85
N ALA A 96 22.60 4.81 -28.50
CA ALA A 96 22.36 5.66 -27.34
C ALA A 96 22.68 7.12 -27.63
N VAL A 97 22.03 8.03 -26.89
CA VAL A 97 22.49 9.41 -26.73
C VAL A 97 23.78 9.36 -25.90
N PRO A 98 24.90 9.94 -26.38
CA PRO A 98 26.14 9.94 -25.61
C PRO A 98 25.98 10.51 -24.20
N PHE A 99 26.66 9.92 -23.21
CA PHE A 99 26.58 10.39 -21.82
C PHE A 99 26.94 11.88 -21.69
N ALA A 100 27.95 12.35 -22.44
CA ALA A 100 28.41 13.74 -22.42
C ALA A 100 27.36 14.76 -22.89
N ASP A 101 26.30 14.33 -23.60
CA ASP A 101 25.21 15.23 -24.03
C ASP A 101 24.07 15.21 -23.00
N SER A 102 24.32 15.80 -21.82
CA SER A 102 23.33 15.94 -20.73
C SER A 102 22.09 16.68 -21.18
N ASP A 103 22.26 17.76 -21.94
CA ASP A 103 21.15 18.63 -22.34
C ASP A 103 20.11 17.87 -23.19
N THR A 104 20.55 17.00 -24.10
CA THR A 104 19.63 16.18 -24.90
C THR A 104 18.98 15.09 -24.03
N ARG A 105 19.74 14.46 -23.10
CA ARG A 105 19.18 13.44 -22.21
C ARG A 105 18.12 14.04 -21.28
N GLU A 106 18.42 15.12 -20.59
CA GLU A 106 17.47 15.84 -19.72
C GLU A 106 16.25 16.30 -20.50
N ARG A 107 16.43 16.96 -21.65
CA ARG A 107 15.30 17.39 -22.49
C ARG A 107 14.37 16.27 -22.90
N LEU A 108 14.90 15.07 -23.23
CA LEU A 108 14.09 13.92 -23.59
C LEU A 108 13.36 13.34 -22.38
N HIS A 109 14.00 13.34 -21.19
CA HIS A 109 13.36 12.95 -19.96
C HIS A 109 12.27 13.92 -19.52
N ASP A 110 12.51 15.20 -19.57
CA ASP A 110 11.50 16.24 -19.24
C ASP A 110 10.29 16.17 -20.17
N HIS A 111 10.52 15.76 -21.42
CA HIS A 111 9.46 15.74 -22.42
C HIS A 111 8.64 14.45 -22.42
N PHE A 112 9.29 13.32 -22.23
CA PHE A 112 8.69 11.99 -22.36
C PHE A 112 8.63 11.21 -21.05
N GLY A 113 9.44 11.57 -20.04
CA GLY A 113 9.46 10.89 -18.77
C GLY A 113 8.19 11.18 -18.00
N SER A 114 7.33 10.19 -17.82
CA SER A 114 6.29 10.23 -16.82
C SER A 114 6.88 9.65 -15.54
N PHE A 115 7.33 10.51 -14.63
CA PHE A 115 7.72 10.11 -13.29
C PHE A 115 6.47 9.76 -12.46
N GLU A 116 5.79 8.69 -12.82
CA GLU A 116 4.99 8.00 -11.83
C GLU A 116 5.96 7.14 -11.00
N GLU A 117 5.95 7.30 -9.71
CA GLU A 117 6.82 6.74 -8.67
C GLU A 117 7.07 5.21 -8.76
N TYR A 118 6.51 4.53 -9.77
CA TYR A 118 6.51 3.07 -9.92
C TYR A 118 6.95 2.54 -11.30
N TYR A 119 7.37 3.40 -12.26
CA TYR A 119 7.81 2.94 -13.58
C TYR A 119 9.16 3.54 -13.94
N PRO A 120 10.25 2.86 -13.54
CA PRO A 120 11.61 3.37 -13.76
C PRO A 120 12.09 3.31 -15.22
N ALA A 121 11.40 2.58 -16.12
CA ALA A 121 11.74 2.51 -17.54
C ALA A 121 10.55 2.74 -18.47
N GLN A 122 10.81 3.35 -19.61
CA GLN A 122 9.83 3.57 -20.67
C GLN A 122 10.42 3.24 -22.04
N LEU A 123 9.60 2.67 -22.91
CA LEU A 123 9.91 2.53 -24.33
C LEU A 123 8.83 3.25 -25.14
N ILE A 124 9.20 4.39 -25.70
CA ILE A 124 8.31 5.22 -26.52
C ILE A 124 8.57 4.88 -27.97
N ILE A 125 7.55 4.48 -28.72
CA ILE A 125 7.67 4.18 -30.13
C ILE A 125 7.39 5.44 -30.94
N TYR A 126 8.41 5.86 -31.67
CA TYR A 126 8.37 7.04 -32.51
C TYR A 126 8.39 6.63 -34.01
N ASP A 127 7.58 7.30 -34.80
CA ASP A 127 7.52 7.12 -36.25
C ASP A 127 8.12 8.35 -36.92
N ALA A 128 9.37 8.22 -37.40
CA ALA A 128 10.09 9.31 -38.04
C ALA A 128 9.51 9.73 -39.39
N ALA A 129 8.76 8.84 -40.06
CA ALA A 129 8.12 9.17 -41.33
C ALA A 129 7.00 10.23 -41.17
N ILE A 130 6.34 10.25 -40.05
CA ILE A 130 5.26 11.20 -39.73
C ILE A 130 5.60 12.18 -38.59
N GLY A 131 6.78 12.02 -37.99
CA GLY A 131 7.27 12.90 -36.91
C GLY A 131 6.46 12.82 -35.63
N MET A 132 5.95 11.64 -35.22
CA MET A 132 5.03 11.50 -34.09
C MET A 132 5.31 10.27 -33.24
N VAL A 133 4.99 10.38 -31.95
CA VAL A 133 4.85 9.22 -31.05
C VAL A 133 3.62 8.41 -31.48
N VAL A 134 3.81 7.11 -31.66
CA VAL A 134 2.76 6.15 -32.07
C VAL A 134 2.41 5.15 -30.96
N ASN A 135 3.22 5.10 -29.89
CA ASN A 135 2.91 4.37 -28.66
C ASN A 135 3.84 4.84 -27.53
N GLU A 136 3.28 5.19 -26.40
CA GLU A 136 4.03 5.57 -25.18
C GLU A 136 4.25 4.35 -24.24
N GLU A 137 3.53 3.25 -24.46
CA GLU A 137 3.62 2.01 -23.68
C GLU A 137 4.32 0.88 -24.47
N GLY A 138 5.42 1.18 -25.14
CA GLY A 138 6.15 0.21 -25.96
C GLY A 138 6.66 -0.99 -25.17
N LEU A 139 7.14 -0.78 -23.93
CA LEU A 139 7.57 -1.88 -23.04
C LEU A 139 6.46 -2.87 -22.76
N ARG A 140 5.24 -2.41 -22.55
CA ARG A 140 4.07 -3.26 -22.34
C ARG A 140 3.80 -4.14 -23.58
N ALA A 141 3.94 -3.58 -24.77
CA ALA A 141 3.76 -4.33 -26.01
C ALA A 141 4.87 -5.37 -26.20
N VAL A 142 6.11 -5.03 -25.87
CA VAL A 142 7.27 -5.95 -25.90
C VAL A 142 7.10 -7.07 -24.87
N ALA A 143 6.85 -6.73 -23.62
CA ALA A 143 6.71 -7.69 -22.54
C ALA A 143 5.59 -8.71 -22.80
N LYS A 144 4.44 -8.25 -23.32
CA LYS A 144 3.27 -9.11 -23.51
C LYS A 144 3.31 -9.95 -24.78
N TYR A 145 3.83 -9.40 -25.86
CA TYR A 145 3.74 -10.00 -27.20
C TYR A 145 5.08 -10.31 -27.85
N GLY A 146 6.19 -9.92 -27.21
CA GLY A 146 7.52 -10.11 -27.79
C GLY A 146 7.59 -9.57 -29.22
N VAL A 147 8.23 -10.30 -30.11
CA VAL A 147 8.36 -9.96 -31.55
C VAL A 147 7.03 -9.86 -32.30
N ASN A 148 5.97 -10.54 -31.81
CA ASN A 148 4.64 -10.45 -32.42
C ASN A 148 4.00 -9.06 -32.24
N GLY A 149 4.46 -8.30 -31.23
CA GLY A 149 4.06 -6.91 -31.00
C GLY A 149 4.54 -5.94 -32.06
N TYR A 150 5.58 -6.30 -32.85
CA TYR A 150 6.12 -5.42 -33.89
C TYR A 150 5.04 -4.99 -34.91
N PRO A 151 4.98 -3.71 -35.28
CA PRO A 151 5.88 -2.59 -35.01
C PRO A 151 5.56 -1.81 -33.71
N PHE A 152 5.04 -2.42 -32.66
CA PHE A 152 4.76 -1.91 -31.32
C PHE A 152 3.84 -0.69 -31.26
N THR A 153 3.06 -0.46 -32.32
CA THR A 153 2.09 0.64 -32.34
C THR A 153 0.86 0.32 -31.48
N VAL A 154 0.19 1.35 -30.98
CA VAL A 154 -1.09 1.22 -30.24
C VAL A 154 -2.11 0.39 -31.03
N LYS A 155 -2.21 0.61 -32.37
CA LYS A 155 -3.09 -0.16 -33.24
C LYS A 155 -2.77 -1.65 -33.18
N ARG A 156 -1.48 -2.02 -33.37
CA ARG A 156 -1.02 -3.42 -33.33
C ARG A 156 -1.30 -4.07 -31.99
N PHE A 157 -1.06 -3.35 -30.91
CA PHE A 157 -1.35 -3.82 -29.57
C PHE A 157 -2.84 -4.19 -29.41
N TYR A 158 -3.76 -3.31 -29.80
CA TYR A 158 -5.19 -3.59 -29.71
C TYR A 158 -5.67 -4.70 -30.66
N GLU A 159 -5.06 -4.88 -31.83
CA GLU A 159 -5.33 -6.02 -32.72
C GLU A 159 -5.00 -7.35 -32.03
N LEU A 160 -3.84 -7.42 -31.36
CA LEU A 160 -3.41 -8.59 -30.60
C LEU A 160 -4.29 -8.84 -29.37
N GLU A 161 -4.66 -7.78 -28.65
CA GLU A 161 -5.61 -7.87 -27.52
C GLU A 161 -6.97 -8.41 -27.97
N ALA A 162 -7.48 -7.94 -29.10
CA ALA A 162 -8.76 -8.39 -29.63
C ALA A 162 -8.71 -9.86 -30.07
N ALA A 163 -7.59 -10.30 -30.67
CA ALA A 163 -7.37 -11.71 -31.03
C ALA A 163 -7.29 -12.59 -29.76
N ALA A 164 -6.47 -12.19 -28.79
CA ALA A 164 -6.32 -12.91 -27.53
C ALA A 164 -7.64 -13.03 -26.76
N LYS A 165 -8.51 -12.01 -26.81
CA LYS A 165 -9.84 -12.07 -26.20
C LYS A 165 -10.76 -13.13 -26.82
N LYS A 166 -10.65 -13.41 -28.11
CA LYS A 166 -11.48 -14.41 -28.79
C LYS A 166 -11.09 -15.84 -28.42
N GLU A 167 -9.80 -16.09 -28.19
CA GLU A 167 -9.26 -17.41 -27.87
C GLU A 167 -9.09 -17.69 -26.38
N ARG A 168 -9.55 -16.74 -25.54
CA ARG A 168 -9.36 -16.83 -24.08
C ARG A 168 -10.15 -18.00 -23.50
N SER A 169 -9.43 -18.90 -22.82
CA SER A 169 -9.95 -20.01 -22.04
C SER A 169 -8.91 -20.43 -21.02
N LEU A 170 -9.28 -21.18 -19.99
CA LEU A 170 -8.30 -21.79 -19.08
C LEU A 170 -7.30 -22.66 -19.83
N ARG A 171 -7.75 -23.37 -20.88
CA ARG A 171 -6.88 -24.18 -21.73
C ARG A 171 -5.81 -23.35 -22.44
N SER A 172 -6.19 -22.22 -23.04
CA SER A 172 -5.23 -21.33 -23.75
C SER A 172 -4.20 -20.69 -22.82
N LEU A 173 -4.54 -20.54 -21.53
CA LEU A 173 -3.63 -20.02 -20.50
C LEU A 173 -2.68 -21.11 -19.98
N LEU A 174 -3.18 -22.33 -19.75
CA LEU A 174 -2.46 -23.38 -19.03
C LEU A 174 -1.76 -24.39 -19.94
N VAL A 175 -2.13 -24.52 -21.21
CA VAL A 175 -1.49 -25.45 -22.15
C VAL A 175 -0.29 -24.77 -22.79
N SER A 176 0.87 -25.42 -22.77
CA SER A 176 2.07 -25.08 -23.53
C SER A 176 2.26 -26.02 -24.72
N LEU A 177 3.21 -25.72 -25.63
CA LEU A 177 3.50 -26.57 -26.81
C LEU A 177 3.93 -27.98 -26.41
N SER A 178 4.53 -28.14 -25.23
CA SER A 178 5.10 -29.39 -24.70
C SER A 178 4.20 -30.09 -23.67
N ARG A 179 3.11 -29.44 -23.20
CA ARG A 179 2.38 -29.90 -22.03
C ARG A 179 0.91 -29.50 -22.04
N ASP A 180 0.02 -30.45 -21.75
CA ASP A 180 -1.43 -30.25 -21.53
C ASP A 180 -1.90 -30.77 -20.15
N TYR A 181 -0.98 -30.92 -19.19
CA TYR A 181 -1.23 -31.41 -17.84
C TYR A 181 -0.60 -30.48 -16.79
N LEU A 182 -1.10 -30.59 -15.58
CA LEU A 182 -0.53 -30.05 -14.34
C LEU A 182 -0.04 -31.21 -13.47
N ILE A 183 0.71 -30.92 -12.43
CA ILE A 183 1.14 -31.92 -11.46
C ILE A 183 0.53 -31.62 -10.10
N SER A 184 0.16 -32.68 -9.38
CA SER A 184 -0.23 -32.58 -7.96
C SER A 184 1.00 -32.72 -7.06
N ASN A 185 0.82 -32.48 -5.76
CA ASN A 185 1.92 -32.56 -4.78
C ASN A 185 2.51 -33.98 -4.62
N ASP A 186 1.80 -35.02 -5.05
CA ASP A 186 2.31 -36.40 -5.09
C ASP A 186 3.00 -36.75 -6.42
N GLY A 187 3.12 -35.76 -7.34
CA GLY A 187 3.74 -35.92 -8.65
C GLY A 187 2.82 -36.52 -9.72
N SER A 188 1.56 -36.82 -9.42
CA SER A 188 0.62 -37.34 -10.42
C SER A 188 0.23 -36.23 -11.42
N LYS A 189 -0.04 -36.66 -12.67
CA LYS A 189 -0.44 -35.75 -13.74
C LYS A 189 -1.95 -35.61 -13.81
N VAL A 190 -2.42 -34.37 -13.87
CA VAL A 190 -3.83 -34.01 -13.99
C VAL A 190 -4.01 -33.23 -15.29
N ALA A 191 -4.91 -33.67 -16.14
CA ALA A 191 -5.14 -33.00 -17.42
C ALA A 191 -5.71 -31.60 -17.22
N VAL A 192 -5.28 -30.61 -18.03
CA VAL A 192 -5.83 -29.25 -17.99
C VAL A 192 -7.33 -29.26 -18.28
N SER A 193 -7.83 -30.23 -19.07
CA SER A 193 -9.26 -30.42 -19.32
C SER A 193 -10.09 -30.63 -18.06
N ASP A 194 -9.50 -31.19 -16.98
CA ASP A 194 -10.19 -31.46 -15.72
C ASP A 194 -10.47 -30.18 -14.90
N LEU A 195 -9.93 -29.05 -15.36
CA LEU A 195 -10.21 -27.72 -14.81
C LEU A 195 -11.33 -27.00 -15.56
N GLU A 196 -11.83 -27.57 -16.66
CA GLU A 196 -12.91 -26.93 -17.42
C GLU A 196 -14.17 -26.78 -16.53
N GLY A 197 -14.77 -25.60 -16.58
CA GLY A 197 -15.92 -25.26 -15.76
C GLY A 197 -15.59 -24.81 -14.34
N LYS A 198 -14.35 -24.92 -13.88
CA LYS A 198 -13.93 -24.46 -12.55
C LYS A 198 -13.48 -22.99 -12.55
N ILE A 199 -13.62 -22.35 -11.40
CA ILE A 199 -12.92 -21.10 -11.09
C ILE A 199 -11.52 -21.49 -10.61
N VAL A 200 -10.49 -20.87 -11.19
CA VAL A 200 -9.09 -21.22 -10.89
C VAL A 200 -8.35 -20.01 -10.33
N ALA A 201 -7.69 -20.18 -9.19
CA ALA A 201 -6.77 -19.21 -8.64
C ALA A 201 -5.34 -19.53 -9.10
N PHE A 202 -4.70 -18.64 -9.84
CA PHE A 202 -3.29 -18.73 -10.17
C PHE A 202 -2.48 -18.11 -9.04
N TYR A 203 -1.64 -18.92 -8.40
CA TYR A 203 -0.75 -18.50 -7.35
C TYR A 203 0.67 -18.37 -7.89
N PHE A 204 1.07 -17.14 -8.22
CA PHE A 204 2.43 -16.80 -8.63
C PHE A 204 3.31 -16.72 -7.40
N TRP A 205 4.26 -17.63 -7.32
CA TRP A 205 5.01 -17.87 -6.10
C TRP A 205 6.48 -18.18 -6.37
N TYR A 206 7.32 -17.69 -5.49
CA TYR A 206 8.70 -18.11 -5.34
C TYR A 206 9.01 -18.28 -3.85
N ASN A 207 9.96 -19.15 -3.54
CA ASN A 207 10.30 -19.48 -2.17
C ASN A 207 11.12 -18.36 -1.55
N ILE A 208 10.45 -17.37 -0.98
CA ILE A 208 11.11 -16.51 0.00
C ILE A 208 10.85 -17.16 1.35
N PRO A 209 11.89 -17.70 2.02
CA PRO A 209 11.75 -18.06 3.41
C PRO A 209 11.28 -16.81 4.16
N ASP A 210 10.28 -16.96 5.01
CA ASP A 210 10.02 -15.86 5.93
C ASP A 210 11.30 -15.64 6.76
N LYS A 211 11.44 -14.46 7.38
CA LYS A 211 12.60 -14.07 8.20
C LYS A 211 12.98 -15.11 9.29
N TYR A 212 12.17 -16.16 9.45
CA TYR A 212 12.30 -17.23 10.43
C TYR A 212 12.29 -18.66 9.83
N GLY A 213 12.35 -18.79 8.48
CA GLY A 213 12.44 -20.08 7.79
C GLY A 213 11.14 -20.88 7.73
N GLY A 214 9.99 -20.26 8.03
CA GLY A 214 8.68 -20.88 7.95
C GLY A 214 7.98 -20.70 6.60
N PRO A 215 6.92 -21.46 6.30
CA PRO A 215 6.13 -21.28 5.09
C PRO A 215 5.47 -19.89 5.08
N ASN A 216 5.42 -19.28 3.90
CA ASN A 216 4.79 -17.98 3.70
C ASN A 216 3.35 -17.99 4.27
N LYS A 217 3.02 -17.00 5.11
CA LYS A 217 1.71 -16.87 5.75
C LYS A 217 0.55 -16.86 4.74
N LEU A 218 0.75 -16.31 3.54
CA LEU A 218 -0.23 -16.34 2.46
C LEU A 218 -0.54 -17.77 2.03
N THR A 219 0.48 -18.61 1.88
CA THR A 219 0.34 -20.04 1.52
C THR A 219 -0.52 -20.80 2.55
N LEU A 220 -0.26 -20.58 3.84
CA LEU A 220 -1.01 -21.26 4.92
C LEU A 220 -2.49 -20.87 4.92
N VAL A 221 -2.79 -19.58 4.79
CA VAL A 221 -4.17 -19.09 4.77
C VAL A 221 -4.88 -19.51 3.49
N LEU A 222 -4.21 -19.47 2.34
CA LEU A 222 -4.77 -19.95 1.07
C LEU A 222 -5.07 -21.46 1.11
N ALA A 223 -4.23 -22.26 1.77
CA ALA A 223 -4.47 -23.70 1.96
C ALA A 223 -5.74 -23.96 2.79
N GLU A 224 -5.98 -23.18 3.82
CA GLU A 224 -7.20 -23.29 4.61
C GLU A 224 -8.45 -22.85 3.83
N ILE A 225 -8.34 -21.77 3.05
CA ILE A 225 -9.40 -21.33 2.14
C ILE A 225 -9.73 -22.42 1.11
N TYR A 226 -8.69 -22.99 0.49
CA TYR A 226 -8.83 -24.07 -0.48
C TYR A 226 -9.56 -25.28 0.13
N ARG A 227 -9.17 -25.72 1.33
CA ARG A 227 -9.82 -26.80 2.05
C ARG A 227 -11.31 -26.52 2.30
N LYS A 228 -11.65 -25.31 2.80
CA LYS A 228 -13.05 -24.91 3.05
C LYS A 228 -13.89 -24.91 1.77
N LEU A 229 -13.37 -24.40 0.65
CA LEU A 229 -14.07 -24.42 -0.64
C LEU A 229 -14.29 -25.84 -1.14
N LYS A 230 -13.29 -26.74 -0.97
CA LYS A 230 -13.44 -28.17 -1.31
C LYS A 230 -14.45 -28.89 -0.41
N GLU A 231 -14.45 -28.63 0.90
CA GLU A 231 -15.44 -29.17 1.85
C GLU A 231 -16.87 -28.68 1.55
N ALA A 232 -17.01 -27.45 1.07
CA ALA A 232 -18.28 -26.89 0.61
C ALA A 232 -18.73 -27.45 -0.76
N GLY A 233 -17.91 -28.28 -1.42
CA GLY A 233 -18.20 -28.85 -2.74
C GLY A 233 -18.11 -27.87 -3.90
N GLU A 234 -17.40 -26.75 -3.72
CA GLU A 234 -17.31 -25.71 -4.71
C GLU A 234 -16.35 -26.08 -5.86
N SER A 235 -16.71 -25.67 -7.08
CA SER A 235 -15.92 -25.90 -8.29
C SER A 235 -14.75 -24.92 -8.38
N PHE A 236 -13.82 -25.07 -7.44
CA PHE A 236 -12.64 -24.21 -7.29
C PHE A 236 -11.35 -25.02 -7.35
N GLU A 237 -10.31 -24.46 -7.97
CA GLU A 237 -8.96 -25.02 -7.97
C GLU A 237 -7.90 -23.94 -7.77
N VAL A 238 -6.74 -24.33 -7.24
CA VAL A 238 -5.56 -23.47 -7.19
C VAL A 238 -4.48 -24.09 -8.08
N VAL A 239 -3.82 -23.26 -8.87
CA VAL A 239 -2.68 -23.65 -9.70
C VAL A 239 -1.47 -22.83 -9.30
N LEU A 240 -0.47 -23.48 -8.75
CA LEU A 240 0.83 -22.86 -8.49
C LEU A 240 1.53 -22.56 -9.81
N VAL A 241 1.95 -21.33 -9.99
CA VAL A 241 2.84 -20.85 -11.05
C VAL A 241 4.19 -20.61 -10.39
N PRO A 242 5.14 -21.58 -10.47
CA PRO A 242 6.43 -21.44 -9.83
C PRO A 242 7.30 -20.43 -10.60
N LEU A 243 7.96 -19.57 -9.85
CA LEU A 243 8.89 -18.57 -10.40
C LEU A 243 10.31 -18.74 -9.78
N ASP A 244 10.52 -19.85 -9.08
CA ASP A 244 11.83 -20.19 -8.51
C ASP A 244 12.84 -20.58 -9.60
N ASP A 245 14.09 -20.19 -9.38
CA ASP A 245 15.23 -20.57 -10.20
C ASP A 245 15.86 -21.91 -9.73
N ASP A 246 15.45 -22.40 -8.56
CA ASP A 246 15.98 -23.61 -7.93
C ASP A 246 14.91 -24.70 -7.79
N LYS A 247 15.23 -25.88 -8.36
CA LYS A 247 14.33 -27.04 -8.34
C LYS A 247 14.07 -27.57 -6.93
N SER A 248 15.03 -27.51 -6.03
CA SER A 248 14.87 -28.00 -4.66
C SER A 248 13.87 -27.12 -3.89
N SER A 249 13.97 -25.79 -4.04
CA SER A 249 13.03 -24.82 -3.48
C SER A 249 11.61 -25.05 -3.99
N TYR A 250 11.47 -25.27 -5.30
CA TYR A 250 10.19 -25.61 -5.91
C TYR A 250 9.57 -26.90 -5.35
N GLU A 251 10.35 -28.00 -5.29
CA GLU A 251 9.87 -29.30 -4.77
C GLU A 251 9.48 -29.21 -3.29
N GLN A 252 10.24 -28.49 -2.48
CA GLN A 252 9.93 -28.26 -1.07
C GLN A 252 8.65 -27.44 -0.90
N GLY A 253 8.49 -26.38 -1.69
CA GLY A 253 7.28 -25.56 -1.70
C GLY A 253 6.05 -26.38 -2.08
N LEU A 254 6.11 -27.09 -3.21
CA LEU A 254 5.00 -27.90 -3.72
C LEU A 254 4.57 -28.99 -2.73
N ALA A 255 5.50 -29.66 -2.07
CA ALA A 255 5.19 -30.69 -1.08
C ALA A 255 4.33 -30.19 0.09
N SER A 256 4.39 -28.90 0.40
CA SER A 256 3.61 -28.26 1.46
C SER A 256 2.22 -27.76 1.00
N MET A 257 1.92 -27.82 -0.30
CA MET A 257 0.72 -27.24 -0.89
C MET A 257 -0.27 -28.31 -1.36
N PRO A 258 -1.59 -28.16 -1.07
CA PRO A 258 -2.58 -29.20 -1.38
C PRO A 258 -3.18 -29.10 -2.79
N TRP A 259 -2.63 -28.31 -3.67
CA TRP A 259 -3.20 -27.99 -4.99
C TRP A 259 -2.28 -28.38 -6.14
N LEU A 260 -2.70 -28.06 -7.36
CA LEU A 260 -1.98 -28.36 -8.59
C LEU A 260 -0.87 -27.33 -8.89
N ALA A 261 0.12 -27.72 -9.67
CA ALA A 261 1.22 -26.84 -10.08
C ALA A 261 1.55 -27.00 -11.57
N ILE A 262 2.05 -25.94 -12.17
CA ILE A 262 2.79 -26.03 -13.43
C ILE A 262 4.15 -26.67 -13.11
N PRO A 263 4.64 -27.62 -13.94
CA PRO A 263 5.97 -28.22 -13.73
C PRO A 263 7.08 -27.16 -13.70
N PHE A 264 8.15 -27.47 -12.95
CA PHE A 264 9.34 -26.63 -12.87
C PHE A 264 9.95 -26.37 -14.26
N GLU A 265 10.45 -25.14 -14.49
CA GLU A 265 11.03 -24.67 -15.77
C GLU A 265 10.10 -24.77 -16.99
N ASP A 266 8.77 -24.85 -16.80
CA ASP A 266 7.83 -24.80 -17.93
C ASP A 266 7.72 -23.37 -18.46
N GLU A 267 7.92 -23.18 -19.76
CA GLU A 267 7.80 -21.88 -20.46
C GLU A 267 6.43 -21.19 -20.26
N GLY A 268 5.41 -21.98 -19.86
CA GLY A 268 4.09 -21.46 -19.54
C GLY A 268 4.09 -20.51 -18.34
N CYS A 269 5.04 -20.64 -17.42
CA CYS A 269 5.15 -19.74 -16.27
C CYS A 269 5.47 -18.31 -16.72
N GLU A 270 6.51 -18.12 -17.53
CA GLU A 270 6.86 -16.81 -18.09
C GLU A 270 5.74 -16.25 -18.97
N LYS A 271 5.11 -17.11 -19.78
CA LYS A 271 3.96 -16.71 -20.60
C LYS A 271 2.84 -16.12 -19.75
N LEU A 272 2.53 -16.73 -18.58
CA LEU A 272 1.50 -16.25 -17.68
C LEU A 272 1.90 -14.93 -17.00
N VAL A 273 3.14 -14.80 -16.55
CA VAL A 273 3.68 -13.54 -15.99
C VAL A 273 3.50 -12.39 -16.98
N ARG A 274 3.91 -12.59 -18.25
CA ARG A 274 3.75 -11.60 -19.33
C ARG A 274 2.27 -11.35 -19.66
N TYR A 275 1.47 -12.40 -19.73
CA TYR A 275 0.05 -12.27 -20.06
C TYR A 275 -0.72 -11.43 -19.04
N PHE A 276 -0.43 -11.62 -17.75
CA PHE A 276 -1.07 -10.88 -16.67
C PHE A 276 -0.34 -9.58 -16.31
N GLU A 277 0.76 -9.27 -16.99
CA GLU A 277 1.56 -8.05 -16.79
C GLU A 277 2.02 -7.92 -15.32
N LEU A 278 2.55 -9.02 -14.76
CA LEU A 278 3.02 -9.06 -13.39
C LEU A 278 4.47 -8.59 -13.29
N TRP A 279 4.72 -7.71 -12.32
CA TRP A 279 6.06 -7.21 -12.00
C TRP A 279 6.64 -7.92 -10.77
N PRO A 280 7.97 -8.06 -10.65
CA PRO A 280 8.62 -8.75 -9.53
C PRO A 280 8.17 -8.25 -8.16
N PHE A 281 7.98 -6.93 -7.98
CA PHE A 281 7.54 -6.33 -6.71
C PHE A 281 6.08 -6.64 -6.34
N GLN A 282 5.29 -7.20 -7.25
CA GLN A 282 3.91 -7.62 -7.00
C GLN A 282 3.81 -9.07 -6.50
N LEU A 283 4.92 -9.76 -6.43
CA LEU A 283 4.98 -11.18 -6.05
C LEU A 283 5.28 -11.34 -4.55
N PRO A 284 4.75 -12.36 -3.90
CA PRO A 284 3.78 -13.33 -4.42
C PRO A 284 2.37 -12.76 -4.56
N THR A 285 1.62 -13.17 -5.59
CA THR A 285 0.25 -12.69 -5.83
C THR A 285 -0.68 -13.82 -6.25
N VAL A 286 -2.00 -13.64 -6.05
CA VAL A 286 -3.04 -14.59 -6.42
C VAL A 286 -4.07 -13.91 -7.32
N LEU A 287 -4.25 -14.45 -8.53
CA LEU A 287 -5.25 -14.01 -9.49
C LEU A 287 -6.35 -15.06 -9.62
N VAL A 288 -7.62 -14.65 -9.58
CA VAL A 288 -8.75 -15.55 -9.75
C VAL A 288 -9.30 -15.43 -11.18
N ILE A 289 -9.39 -16.55 -11.86
CA ILE A 289 -9.79 -16.68 -13.26
C ILE A 289 -11.08 -17.50 -13.32
N GLY A 290 -12.05 -17.00 -14.05
CA GLY A 290 -13.30 -17.72 -14.33
C GLY A 290 -13.14 -18.86 -15.33
N ALA A 291 -14.14 -19.71 -15.43
CA ALA A 291 -14.18 -20.83 -16.38
C ALA A 291 -14.04 -20.38 -17.85
N ASP A 292 -14.39 -19.15 -18.16
CA ASP A 292 -14.23 -18.51 -19.47
C ASP A 292 -12.83 -17.91 -19.71
N GLY A 293 -11.89 -18.13 -18.78
CA GLY A 293 -10.53 -17.60 -18.85
C GLY A 293 -10.41 -16.11 -18.52
N LYS A 294 -11.50 -15.44 -18.11
CA LYS A 294 -11.42 -14.02 -17.71
C LYS A 294 -10.98 -13.85 -16.27
N ILE A 295 -10.27 -12.76 -16.01
CA ILE A 295 -9.92 -12.37 -14.64
C ILE A 295 -11.21 -11.95 -13.92
N MET A 296 -11.54 -12.64 -12.84
CA MET A 296 -12.61 -12.30 -11.91
C MET A 296 -12.11 -11.38 -10.81
N LEU A 297 -10.92 -11.66 -10.29
CA LEU A 297 -10.31 -10.89 -9.22
C LEU A 297 -8.80 -10.81 -9.41
N LYS A 298 -8.27 -9.58 -9.49
CA LYS A 298 -6.83 -9.29 -9.35
C LYS A 298 -6.51 -9.14 -7.86
N ASN A 299 -5.33 -9.57 -7.44
CA ASN A 299 -4.85 -9.35 -6.07
C ASN A 299 -5.75 -10.02 -4.99
N TYR A 300 -6.11 -11.29 -5.17
CA TYR A 300 -6.83 -12.06 -4.13
C TYR A 300 -6.00 -12.19 -2.85
N ASP A 301 -4.68 -12.14 -2.96
CA ASP A 301 -3.72 -12.05 -1.86
C ASP A 301 -4.01 -10.86 -0.93
N ARG A 302 -4.39 -9.69 -1.48
CA ARG A 302 -4.79 -8.53 -0.67
C ARG A 302 -6.10 -8.78 0.09
N LEU A 303 -7.06 -9.46 -0.52
CA LEU A 303 -8.30 -9.85 0.13
C LEU A 303 -8.02 -10.85 1.27
N ILE A 304 -7.16 -11.84 1.01
CA ILE A 304 -6.68 -12.80 2.00
C ILE A 304 -5.94 -12.09 3.14
N SER A 305 -5.07 -11.16 2.82
CA SER A 305 -4.34 -10.37 3.82
C SER A 305 -5.28 -9.56 4.72
N LYS A 306 -6.39 -9.05 4.16
CA LYS A 306 -7.37 -8.23 4.88
C LYS A 306 -8.33 -9.05 5.74
N TYR A 307 -8.83 -10.17 5.21
CA TYR A 307 -9.91 -10.95 5.82
C TYR A 307 -9.47 -12.33 6.33
N GLY A 308 -8.21 -12.70 6.12
CA GLY A 308 -7.71 -14.02 6.48
C GLY A 308 -8.51 -15.13 5.79
N VAL A 309 -8.76 -16.20 6.52
CA VAL A 309 -9.52 -17.35 6.03
C VAL A 309 -10.92 -16.99 5.59
N LEU A 310 -11.54 -15.94 6.19
CA LEU A 310 -12.89 -15.51 5.81
C LEU A 310 -13.00 -15.07 4.34
N ALA A 311 -11.87 -14.79 3.67
CA ALA A 311 -11.86 -14.48 2.24
C ALA A 311 -12.44 -15.61 1.36
N TRP A 312 -12.62 -16.84 1.88
CA TRP A 312 -13.31 -17.93 1.18
C TRP A 312 -14.79 -17.61 0.87
N GLU A 313 -15.42 -16.77 1.70
CA GLU A 313 -16.82 -16.34 1.52
C GLU A 313 -17.02 -15.34 0.38
N ALA A 314 -15.94 -14.86 -0.23
CA ALA A 314 -15.99 -14.11 -1.47
C ALA A 314 -16.40 -14.98 -2.67
N PHE A 315 -16.26 -16.31 -2.56
CA PHE A 315 -16.66 -17.21 -3.64
C PHE A 315 -18.16 -17.06 -4.00
N PRO A 316 -18.55 -17.06 -5.27
CA PRO A 316 -17.76 -17.26 -6.48
C PRO A 316 -17.08 -15.97 -7.04
N PHE A 317 -16.69 -15.05 -6.20
CA PHE A 317 -15.99 -13.78 -6.52
C PHE A 317 -16.83 -12.83 -7.37
N SER A 318 -18.15 -12.93 -7.27
CA SER A 318 -19.06 -11.95 -7.88
C SER A 318 -18.98 -10.61 -7.13
N LYS A 319 -19.37 -9.54 -7.81
CA LYS A 319 -19.39 -8.21 -7.20
C LYS A 319 -20.24 -8.19 -5.91
N GLU A 320 -21.40 -8.85 -5.96
CA GLU A 320 -22.31 -8.93 -4.83
C GLU A 320 -21.68 -9.62 -3.61
N GLN A 321 -20.94 -10.73 -3.80
CA GLN A 321 -20.25 -11.41 -2.70
C GLN A 321 -19.09 -10.59 -2.16
N LEU A 322 -18.33 -9.94 -3.03
CA LEU A 322 -17.24 -9.03 -2.62
C LEU A 322 -17.78 -7.84 -1.82
N ASP A 323 -18.91 -7.26 -2.24
CA ASP A 323 -19.56 -6.13 -1.54
C ASP A 323 -20.14 -6.56 -0.18
N LEU A 324 -20.56 -7.83 -0.01
CA LEU A 324 -21.04 -8.37 1.25
C LEU A 324 -19.94 -8.80 2.23
N LEU A 325 -18.72 -9.04 1.75
CA LEU A 325 -17.65 -9.57 2.58
C LEU A 325 -17.29 -8.69 3.78
N PRO A 326 -17.26 -7.34 3.70
CA PRO A 326 -17.03 -6.48 4.86
C PRO A 326 -18.07 -6.68 5.98
N GLU A 327 -19.36 -6.81 5.62
CA GLU A 327 -20.44 -7.03 6.59
C GLU A 327 -20.36 -8.44 7.21
N LYS A 328 -20.04 -9.46 6.43
CA LYS A 328 -19.77 -10.81 6.92
C LYS A 328 -18.57 -10.83 7.87
N ALA A 329 -17.49 -10.12 7.54
CA ALA A 329 -16.31 -9.99 8.39
C ALA A 329 -16.64 -9.29 9.71
N LYS A 330 -17.45 -8.22 9.67
CA LYS A 330 -17.95 -7.53 10.85
C LYS A 330 -18.85 -8.44 11.71
N ALA A 331 -19.68 -9.24 11.07
CA ALA A 331 -20.56 -10.20 11.76
C ALA A 331 -19.81 -11.35 12.41
N ALA A 332 -18.74 -11.85 11.78
CA ALA A 332 -17.90 -12.94 12.27
C ALA A 332 -16.86 -12.49 13.30
N GLN A 333 -16.64 -11.17 13.48
CA GLN A 333 -15.65 -10.65 14.40
C GLN A 333 -16.02 -10.98 15.85
N THR A 334 -15.08 -11.53 16.58
CA THR A 334 -15.12 -11.73 18.05
C THR A 334 -13.89 -11.11 18.70
N LEU A 335 -13.92 -10.93 20.02
CA LEU A 335 -12.76 -10.41 20.74
C LEU A 335 -11.56 -11.38 20.63
N GLU A 336 -11.84 -12.67 20.66
CA GLU A 336 -10.81 -13.72 20.50
C GLU A 336 -10.20 -13.67 19.09
N SER A 337 -10.99 -13.47 18.05
CA SER A 337 -10.47 -13.35 16.68
C SER A 337 -9.53 -12.14 16.50
N LEU A 338 -9.63 -11.14 17.36
CA LEU A 338 -8.76 -9.96 17.38
C LEU A 338 -7.51 -10.15 18.25
N LEU A 339 -7.69 -10.75 19.45
CA LEU A 339 -6.68 -10.75 20.50
C LEU A 339 -6.05 -12.12 20.78
N VAL A 340 -6.42 -13.18 20.05
CA VAL A 340 -5.81 -14.51 20.18
C VAL A 340 -5.08 -14.89 18.88
N ALA A 341 -3.85 -15.40 19.02
CA ALA A 341 -3.06 -15.91 17.89
C ALA A 341 -2.18 -17.09 18.36
N GLY A 342 -2.57 -18.31 18.00
CA GLY A 342 -1.90 -19.53 18.49
C GLY A 342 -1.90 -19.59 20.03
N ASP A 343 -0.73 -19.73 20.63
CA ASP A 343 -0.55 -19.78 22.08
C ASP A 343 -0.64 -18.40 22.78
N LEU A 344 -0.74 -17.32 22.00
CA LEU A 344 -0.89 -15.95 22.52
C LEU A 344 -2.37 -15.65 22.77
N ASP A 345 -2.91 -16.16 23.90
CA ASP A 345 -4.31 -16.02 24.31
C ASP A 345 -4.50 -15.10 25.52
N TYR A 346 -3.50 -14.26 25.85
CA TYR A 346 -3.49 -13.38 27.01
C TYR A 346 -3.05 -11.95 26.65
N VAL A 347 -3.39 -11.03 27.53
CA VAL A 347 -2.82 -9.67 27.64
C VAL A 347 -2.10 -9.54 28.97
N ILE A 348 -1.32 -8.48 29.17
CA ILE A 348 -0.59 -8.25 30.42
C ILE A 348 -1.18 -7.09 31.20
N GLY A 349 -1.24 -7.27 32.50
CA GLY A 349 -1.50 -6.21 33.48
C GLY A 349 -0.21 -5.67 34.10
N LYS A 350 -0.35 -4.98 35.24
CA LYS A 350 0.79 -4.51 36.02
C LYS A 350 1.68 -5.69 36.45
N GLU A 351 2.99 -5.41 36.57
CA GLU A 351 3.99 -6.39 36.97
C GLU A 351 4.04 -7.65 36.08
N GLY A 352 3.54 -7.52 34.83
CA GLY A 352 3.52 -8.61 33.87
C GLY A 352 2.46 -9.70 34.15
N LEU A 353 1.48 -9.42 35.01
CA LEU A 353 0.38 -10.36 35.30
C LEU A 353 -0.35 -10.70 33.98
N LYS A 354 -0.36 -11.99 33.62
CA LYS A 354 -1.09 -12.47 32.45
C LYS A 354 -2.59 -12.57 32.73
N VAL A 355 -3.38 -11.91 31.90
CA VAL A 355 -4.84 -11.95 31.93
C VAL A 355 -5.33 -12.63 30.66
N PRO A 356 -5.97 -13.81 30.74
CA PRO A 356 -6.50 -14.50 29.57
C PRO A 356 -7.53 -13.65 28.81
N VAL A 357 -7.48 -13.62 27.47
CA VAL A 357 -8.44 -12.87 26.64
C VAL A 357 -9.89 -13.30 26.90
N LYS A 358 -10.13 -14.56 27.25
CA LYS A 358 -11.47 -15.07 27.63
C LYS A 358 -12.11 -14.31 28.80
N GLU A 359 -11.32 -13.70 29.70
CA GLU A 359 -11.83 -12.90 30.82
C GLU A 359 -12.29 -11.50 30.38
N LEU A 360 -11.94 -11.11 29.17
CA LEU A 360 -12.35 -9.84 28.54
C LEU A 360 -13.59 -10.01 27.66
N VAL A 361 -13.96 -11.25 27.32
CA VAL A 361 -15.15 -11.53 26.51
C VAL A 361 -16.40 -11.06 27.25
N GLY A 362 -17.30 -10.39 26.54
CA GLY A 362 -18.49 -9.79 27.11
C GLY A 362 -18.30 -8.37 27.67
N LYS A 363 -17.07 -7.84 27.67
CA LYS A 363 -16.78 -6.46 28.08
C LYS A 363 -16.73 -5.52 26.88
N THR A 364 -16.97 -4.24 27.13
CA THR A 364 -16.62 -3.18 26.18
C THR A 364 -15.13 -2.89 26.29
N ILE A 365 -14.39 -3.03 25.19
CA ILE A 365 -12.92 -2.86 25.15
C ILE A 365 -12.56 -1.68 24.28
N LEU A 366 -11.69 -0.79 24.79
CA LEU A 366 -10.99 0.19 23.97
C LEU A 366 -9.60 -0.32 23.63
N LEU A 367 -9.31 -0.48 22.34
CA LEU A 367 -7.96 -0.75 21.83
C LEU A 367 -7.25 0.59 21.65
N PHE A 368 -6.22 0.84 22.44
CA PHE A 368 -5.45 2.08 22.45
C PHE A 368 -4.13 1.89 21.71
N PHE A 369 -4.05 2.35 20.46
CA PHE A 369 -2.82 2.36 19.68
C PHE A 369 -1.99 3.58 20.05
N SER A 370 -0.82 3.36 20.61
CA SER A 370 -0.01 4.42 21.20
C SER A 370 1.48 4.28 20.91
N ILE A 371 2.19 5.41 20.97
CA ILE A 371 3.65 5.46 20.89
C ILE A 371 4.16 6.56 21.84
N ARG A 372 5.13 6.23 22.71
CA ARG A 372 5.66 7.14 23.75
C ARG A 372 6.23 8.43 23.18
N ARG A 373 6.97 8.35 22.06
CA ARG A 373 7.60 9.53 21.44
C ARG A 373 6.61 10.61 20.98
N SER A 374 5.34 10.26 20.71
CA SER A 374 4.32 11.21 20.28
C SER A 374 3.87 12.11 21.45
N GLY A 375 4.02 13.43 21.29
CA GLY A 375 3.49 14.42 22.24
C GLY A 375 1.98 14.33 22.38
N THR A 376 1.27 14.08 21.29
CA THR A 376 -0.19 13.91 21.28
C THR A 376 -0.61 12.68 22.08
N CYS A 377 0.14 11.55 21.98
CA CYS A 377 -0.14 10.36 22.80
C CYS A 377 0.02 10.66 24.29
N ARG A 378 1.08 11.38 24.69
CA ARG A 378 1.29 11.75 26.10
C ARG A 378 0.21 12.69 26.61
N GLY A 379 -0.18 13.69 25.81
CA GLY A 379 -1.25 14.62 26.19
C GLY A 379 -2.62 13.92 26.30
N PHE A 380 -2.93 13.01 25.37
CA PHE A 380 -4.18 12.27 25.38
C PHE A 380 -4.26 11.24 26.52
N LEU A 381 -3.13 10.66 26.94
CA LEU A 381 -3.08 9.65 27.99
C LEU A 381 -3.70 10.14 29.30
N THR A 382 -3.38 11.36 29.73
CA THR A 382 -3.95 11.94 30.96
C THR A 382 -5.47 12.04 30.88
N HIS A 383 -5.99 12.50 29.75
CA HIS A 383 -7.44 12.57 29.51
C HIS A 383 -8.07 11.17 29.51
N LEU A 384 -7.47 10.21 28.81
CA LEU A 384 -7.96 8.83 28.76
C LEU A 384 -8.01 8.19 30.16
N ILE A 385 -7.02 8.46 31.01
CA ILE A 385 -7.00 7.94 32.40
C ILE A 385 -8.18 8.50 33.22
N GLU A 386 -8.45 9.81 33.12
CA GLU A 386 -9.59 10.42 33.80
C GLU A 386 -10.92 9.79 33.38
N GLU A 387 -11.11 9.62 32.04
CA GLU A 387 -12.35 9.07 31.52
C GLU A 387 -12.47 7.55 31.77
N TYR A 388 -11.34 6.82 31.76
CA TYR A 388 -11.28 5.40 32.13
C TYR A 388 -11.84 5.17 33.55
N HIS A 389 -11.40 5.95 34.53
CA HIS A 389 -11.89 5.79 35.91
C HIS A 389 -13.37 6.10 36.03
N LYS A 390 -13.87 7.11 35.32
CA LYS A 390 -15.31 7.45 35.30
C LYS A 390 -16.14 6.30 34.71
N ILE A 391 -15.74 5.79 33.52
CA ILE A 391 -16.45 4.70 32.87
C ILE A 391 -16.37 3.43 33.70
N LYS A 392 -15.19 3.11 34.25
CA LYS A 392 -14.97 1.92 35.09
C LYS A 392 -15.81 1.94 36.37
N HIS A 393 -16.09 3.14 36.90
CA HIS A 393 -16.99 3.31 38.04
C HIS A 393 -18.47 3.11 37.65
N MET A 394 -18.87 3.51 36.44
CA MET A 394 -20.21 3.29 35.91
C MET A 394 -20.45 1.83 35.53
N ASP A 395 -19.45 1.19 34.89
CA ASP A 395 -19.55 -0.19 34.43
C ASP A 395 -18.20 -0.92 34.59
N SER A 396 -18.18 -1.91 35.46
CA SER A 396 -17.01 -2.75 35.71
C SER A 396 -16.66 -3.63 34.48
N ALA A 397 -17.62 -3.86 33.58
CA ALA A 397 -17.45 -4.59 32.31
C ALA A 397 -16.85 -3.71 31.19
N PHE A 398 -16.03 -2.74 31.56
CA PHE A 398 -15.24 -1.91 30.66
C PHE A 398 -13.76 -2.16 30.85
N GLU A 399 -12.96 -2.15 29.77
CA GLU A 399 -11.51 -2.27 29.86
C GLU A 399 -10.82 -1.55 28.70
N VAL A 400 -9.54 -1.22 28.91
CA VAL A 400 -8.67 -0.70 27.86
C VAL A 400 -7.51 -1.67 27.65
N VAL A 401 -7.12 -1.90 26.40
CA VAL A 401 -5.95 -2.69 26.03
C VAL A 401 -5.03 -1.82 25.17
N ASN A 402 -3.86 -1.51 25.71
CA ASN A 402 -2.82 -0.78 24.99
C ASN A 402 -2.15 -1.64 23.94
N ILE A 403 -2.00 -1.10 22.74
CA ILE A 403 -1.28 -1.68 21.60
C ILE A 403 -0.10 -0.77 21.32
N SER A 404 1.04 -1.05 21.94
CA SER A 404 2.22 -0.20 21.79
C SER A 404 2.89 -0.36 20.43
N MET A 405 3.22 0.78 19.82
CA MET A 405 4.03 0.89 18.60
C MET A 405 5.47 1.31 18.90
N ASP A 406 5.87 1.31 20.18
CA ASP A 406 7.24 1.61 20.55
C ASP A 406 8.21 0.57 19.96
N LYS A 407 9.40 1.04 19.56
CA LYS A 407 10.44 0.23 18.95
C LYS A 407 11.33 -0.49 19.96
N ASP A 408 11.42 0.05 21.19
CA ASP A 408 12.26 -0.45 22.27
C ASP A 408 11.44 -0.74 23.53
N GLN A 409 11.95 -1.66 24.36
CA GLN A 409 11.28 -2.12 25.57
C GLN A 409 11.21 -1.04 26.65
N ASP A 410 12.26 -0.24 26.80
CA ASP A 410 12.32 0.80 27.84
C ASP A 410 11.24 1.86 27.61
N SER A 411 11.07 2.32 26.36
CA SER A 411 9.98 3.24 25.99
C SER A 411 8.60 2.64 26.25
N PHE A 412 8.43 1.35 25.95
CA PHE A 412 7.18 0.64 26.26
C PHE A 412 6.90 0.59 27.75
N GLU A 413 7.87 0.13 28.57
CA GLU A 413 7.71 -0.03 30.01
C GLU A 413 7.45 1.31 30.69
N GLU A 414 8.22 2.35 30.37
CA GLU A 414 8.03 3.69 30.91
C GLU A 414 6.63 4.22 30.59
N PHE A 415 6.17 4.09 29.34
CA PHE A 415 4.85 4.60 28.96
C PHE A 415 3.71 3.78 29.56
N PHE A 416 3.82 2.44 29.54
CA PHE A 416 2.83 1.53 30.11
C PHE A 416 2.76 1.64 31.64
N SER A 417 3.86 1.99 32.32
CA SER A 417 3.88 2.16 33.79
C SER A 417 2.84 3.17 34.29
N GLY A 418 2.57 4.22 33.51
CA GLY A 418 1.57 5.24 33.82
C GLY A 418 0.12 4.84 33.52
N MET A 419 -0.14 3.73 32.85
CA MET A 419 -1.48 3.31 32.42
C MET A 419 -2.15 2.41 33.46
N PRO A 420 -3.42 2.62 33.85
CA PRO A 420 -4.12 1.79 34.85
C PRO A 420 -4.76 0.50 34.27
N TRP A 421 -4.59 0.22 33.02
CA TRP A 421 -5.25 -0.85 32.26
C TRP A 421 -4.28 -1.91 31.72
N LEU A 422 -4.76 -2.76 30.80
CA LEU A 422 -4.03 -3.88 30.22
C LEU A 422 -3.25 -3.47 28.96
N SER A 423 -2.29 -4.30 28.54
CA SER A 423 -1.52 -4.11 27.30
C SER A 423 -1.27 -5.44 26.59
N LEU A 424 -1.04 -5.41 25.26
CA LEU A 424 -0.30 -6.49 24.63
C LEU A 424 1.15 -6.48 25.15
N PRO A 425 1.82 -7.65 25.25
CA PRO A 425 3.25 -7.71 25.54
C PRO A 425 4.08 -6.90 24.55
N PHE A 426 5.24 -6.41 24.98
CA PHE A 426 6.18 -5.78 24.06
C PHE A 426 6.61 -6.76 22.97
N GLY A 427 6.72 -6.30 21.72
CA GLY A 427 7.11 -7.14 20.58
C GLY A 427 6.03 -8.10 20.07
N ASP A 428 4.81 -8.08 20.62
CA ASP A 428 3.73 -8.99 20.25
C ASP A 428 3.30 -8.84 18.79
N GLU A 429 3.38 -9.93 18.03
CA GLU A 429 3.05 -9.95 16.59
C GLU A 429 1.57 -9.64 16.28
N ARG A 430 0.67 -9.81 17.25
CA ARG A 430 -0.76 -9.45 17.09
C ARG A 430 -0.94 -7.97 16.77
N LYS A 431 -0.01 -7.09 17.21
CA LYS A 431 -0.05 -5.66 16.88
C LYS A 431 -0.07 -5.39 15.38
N LYS A 432 0.65 -6.19 14.57
CA LYS A 432 0.68 -6.02 13.11
C LYS A 432 -0.68 -6.32 12.46
N SER A 433 -1.37 -7.36 12.95
CA SER A 433 -2.70 -7.71 12.49
C SER A 433 -3.74 -6.66 12.88
N LEU A 434 -3.73 -6.23 14.15
CA LEU A 434 -4.63 -5.19 14.67
C LEU A 434 -4.43 -3.85 13.93
N LYS A 435 -3.16 -3.45 13.73
CA LYS A 435 -2.80 -2.25 12.97
C LYS A 435 -3.42 -2.27 11.57
N ARG A 436 -3.30 -3.37 10.83
CA ARG A 436 -3.91 -3.54 9.49
C ARG A 436 -5.43 -3.57 9.54
N THR A 437 -6.03 -4.32 10.47
CA THR A 437 -7.49 -4.44 10.61
C THR A 437 -8.16 -3.10 10.84
N PHE A 438 -7.55 -2.26 11.66
CA PHE A 438 -8.12 -0.97 12.04
C PHE A 438 -7.53 0.22 11.27
N GLN A 439 -6.57 -0.02 10.35
CA GLN A 439 -5.88 1.03 9.59
C GLN A 439 -5.24 2.09 10.51
N ALA A 440 -4.68 1.63 11.63
CA ALA A 440 -4.03 2.49 12.63
C ALA A 440 -2.55 2.74 12.26
N ASP A 441 -2.29 3.14 11.01
CA ASP A 441 -0.93 3.27 10.46
C ASP A 441 -0.42 4.70 10.44
N ILE A 442 -1.31 5.68 10.37
CA ILE A 442 -0.96 7.04 9.96
C ILE A 442 -0.93 8.00 11.15
N ILE A 443 -1.80 7.86 12.15
CA ILE A 443 -1.93 8.82 13.24
C ILE A 443 -1.97 8.12 14.59
N TYR A 444 -1.09 8.52 15.50
CA TYR A 444 -1.11 8.13 16.91
C TYR A 444 -1.35 9.37 17.80
N PRO A 445 -2.19 9.26 18.84
CA PRO A 445 -2.95 8.08 19.28
C PRO A 445 -4.14 7.73 18.39
N SER A 446 -4.54 6.45 18.39
CA SER A 446 -5.80 5.97 17.81
C SER A 446 -6.53 5.11 18.83
N LEU A 447 -7.86 5.20 18.88
CA LEU A 447 -8.70 4.49 19.84
C LEU A 447 -9.88 3.83 19.11
N VAL A 448 -9.98 2.51 19.24
CA VAL A 448 -11.04 1.70 18.64
C VAL A 448 -11.89 1.07 19.73
N ALA A 449 -13.21 1.22 19.67
CA ALA A 449 -14.13 0.58 20.59
C ALA A 449 -14.66 -0.75 20.06
N ILE A 450 -14.52 -1.80 20.87
CA ILE A 450 -15.08 -3.13 20.65
C ILE A 450 -16.20 -3.34 21.65
N GLY A 451 -17.39 -3.62 21.17
CA GLY A 451 -18.55 -3.86 22.03
C GLY A 451 -18.51 -5.24 22.73
N PRO A 452 -19.48 -5.53 23.63
CA PRO A 452 -19.54 -6.77 24.40
C PRO A 452 -19.65 -8.05 23.52
N THR A 453 -20.15 -7.90 22.31
CA THR A 453 -20.25 -9.01 21.33
C THR A 453 -18.90 -9.31 20.65
N GLY A 454 -17.83 -8.58 20.96
CA GLY A 454 -16.55 -8.65 20.27
C GLY A 454 -16.49 -7.90 18.94
N ARG A 455 -17.58 -7.25 18.53
CA ARG A 455 -17.66 -6.48 17.28
C ARG A 455 -17.20 -5.05 17.49
N THR A 456 -16.59 -4.48 16.44
CA THR A 456 -16.21 -3.07 16.43
C THR A 456 -17.46 -2.18 16.51
N SER A 457 -17.56 -1.38 17.57
CA SER A 457 -18.61 -0.36 17.71
C SER A 457 -18.25 0.90 16.96
N THR A 458 -17.02 1.41 17.14
CA THR A 458 -16.51 2.54 16.36
C THR A 458 -14.99 2.51 16.26
N ARG A 459 -14.46 3.00 15.13
CA ARG A 459 -13.01 3.22 14.94
C ARG A 459 -12.58 4.61 15.40
N ASN A 460 -13.52 5.50 15.67
CA ASN A 460 -13.29 6.89 16.06
C ASN A 460 -13.58 7.13 17.55
N ALA A 461 -13.36 6.14 18.40
CA ALA A 461 -13.62 6.26 19.84
C ALA A 461 -12.80 7.39 20.48
N MET A 462 -11.64 7.74 19.93
CA MET A 462 -10.83 8.88 20.35
C MET A 462 -11.58 10.21 20.21
N HIS A 463 -12.18 10.44 19.04
CA HIS A 463 -12.99 11.63 18.80
C HIS A 463 -14.20 11.67 19.74
N SER A 464 -14.91 10.55 19.87
CA SER A 464 -16.07 10.45 20.74
C SER A 464 -15.74 10.73 22.21
N LEU A 465 -14.60 10.20 22.68
CA LEU A 465 -14.14 10.43 24.06
C LEU A 465 -13.69 11.89 24.29
N ALA A 466 -12.98 12.48 23.33
CA ALA A 466 -12.52 13.86 23.41
C ALA A 466 -13.68 14.88 23.36
N THR A 467 -14.78 14.55 22.66
CA THR A 467 -15.97 15.41 22.52
C THR A 467 -16.91 15.26 23.70
N HIS A 468 -17.21 14.02 24.11
CA HIS A 468 -18.29 13.69 25.04
C HIS A 468 -17.80 13.14 26.38
N GLY A 469 -16.49 12.88 26.53
CA GLY A 469 -15.93 12.23 27.73
C GLY A 469 -16.55 10.85 27.97
N ALA A 470 -16.74 10.51 29.24
CA ALA A 470 -17.34 9.23 29.67
C ALA A 470 -18.78 9.03 29.18
N ASP A 471 -19.51 10.09 28.83
CA ASP A 471 -20.88 9.99 28.29
C ASP A 471 -20.94 9.28 26.93
N ALA A 472 -19.80 9.22 26.20
CA ALA A 472 -19.66 8.45 24.96
C ALA A 472 -19.87 6.94 25.15
N TYR A 473 -19.67 6.43 26.38
CA TYR A 473 -19.89 5.01 26.70
C TYR A 473 -21.34 4.59 26.43
N PRO A 474 -21.63 3.43 25.84
CA PRO A 474 -20.73 2.32 25.44
C PRO A 474 -20.13 2.44 24.03
N PHE A 475 -20.01 3.62 23.46
CA PHE A 475 -19.44 3.91 22.13
C PHE A 475 -20.24 3.30 20.97
N SER A 476 -21.54 3.06 21.18
CA SER A 476 -22.41 2.62 20.08
C SER A 476 -22.72 3.78 19.13
N GLU A 477 -22.98 3.46 17.88
CA GLU A 477 -23.30 4.44 16.84
C GLU A 477 -24.52 5.28 17.21
N GLU A 478 -25.56 4.64 17.80
CA GLU A 478 -26.78 5.30 18.27
C GLU A 478 -26.47 6.29 19.39
N ARG A 479 -25.61 5.88 20.37
CA ARG A 479 -25.23 6.74 21.49
C ARG A 479 -24.47 7.97 21.04
N ILE A 480 -23.47 7.79 20.17
CA ILE A 480 -22.68 8.90 19.65
C ILE A 480 -23.57 9.86 18.86
N LYS A 481 -24.42 9.34 17.96
CA LYS A 481 -25.35 10.16 17.20
C LYS A 481 -26.32 10.95 18.09
N GLU A 482 -26.82 10.35 19.16
CA GLU A 482 -27.66 11.06 20.15
C GLU A 482 -26.91 12.23 20.80
N LEU A 483 -25.65 12.03 21.19
CA LEU A 483 -24.83 13.04 21.82
C LEU A 483 -24.44 14.17 20.85
N ASP A 484 -24.06 13.82 19.62
CA ASP A 484 -23.75 14.77 18.57
C ASP A 484 -24.96 15.66 18.26
N GLN A 485 -26.15 15.07 18.10
CA GLN A 485 -27.38 15.82 17.89
C GLN A 485 -27.68 16.80 19.04
N LYS A 486 -27.47 16.39 20.29
CA LYS A 486 -27.64 17.30 21.44
C LYS A 486 -26.69 18.49 21.39
N ILE A 487 -25.42 18.26 21.03
CA ILE A 487 -24.44 19.35 20.91
C ILE A 487 -24.80 20.26 19.73
N ASP A 488 -25.19 19.70 18.58
CA ASP A 488 -25.59 20.47 17.41
C ASP A 488 -26.82 21.35 17.69
N GLU A 489 -27.81 20.83 18.43
CA GLU A 489 -28.95 21.64 18.88
C GLU A 489 -28.54 22.77 19.83
N MET A 490 -27.65 22.48 20.79
CA MET A 490 -27.10 23.54 21.67
C MET A 490 -26.30 24.58 20.90
N ALA A 491 -25.55 24.14 19.89
CA ALA A 491 -24.71 25.03 19.07
C ALA A 491 -25.51 26.09 18.32
N LYS A 492 -26.78 25.81 17.95
CA LYS A 492 -27.67 26.80 17.33
C LYS A 492 -27.95 28.02 18.20
N GLY A 493 -27.82 27.90 19.51
CA GLY A 493 -27.99 28.98 20.48
C GLY A 493 -26.70 29.69 20.86
N TRP A 494 -25.56 29.26 20.37
CA TRP A 494 -24.29 29.86 20.74
C TRP A 494 -24.02 31.13 19.93
N PRO A 495 -23.41 32.18 20.58
CA PRO A 495 -23.00 33.39 19.85
C PRO A 495 -21.88 33.02 18.84
N GLU A 496 -21.98 33.58 17.63
CA GLU A 496 -20.99 33.31 16.56
C GLU A 496 -19.56 33.68 16.95
N LYS A 497 -19.40 34.70 17.79
CA LYS A 497 -18.10 35.26 18.19
C LYS A 497 -18.04 35.49 19.71
N ARG A 498 -16.93 35.16 20.31
CA ARG A 498 -16.67 35.38 21.75
C ARG A 498 -15.31 36.02 21.98
N LYS A 499 -15.21 36.95 22.94
CA LYS A 499 -13.93 37.40 23.51
C LYS A 499 -13.55 36.47 24.67
N HIS A 500 -12.26 36.34 24.92
CA HIS A 500 -11.73 35.60 26.07
C HIS A 500 -10.54 36.35 26.61
N GLU A 501 -10.43 36.46 27.95
CA GLU A 501 -9.42 37.27 28.64
C GLU A 501 -7.97 36.92 28.24
N GLN A 502 -7.69 35.65 28.01
CA GLN A 502 -6.36 35.17 27.59
C GLN A 502 -6.07 35.33 26.11
N HIS A 503 -7.03 35.83 25.31
CA HIS A 503 -6.87 35.93 23.84
C HIS A 503 -6.84 37.39 23.38
N LYS A 504 -5.70 37.80 22.76
CA LYS A 504 -5.41 39.20 22.39
C LYS A 504 -5.76 39.56 20.94
N HIS A 505 -5.96 38.60 20.04
CA HIS A 505 -6.15 38.86 18.60
C HIS A 505 -7.61 39.13 18.18
N GLY A 506 -8.47 39.54 19.11
CA GLY A 506 -9.87 39.86 18.79
C GLY A 506 -10.85 38.79 19.29
N LYS A 507 -11.89 38.49 18.49
CA LYS A 507 -12.93 37.55 18.87
C LYS A 507 -12.64 36.16 18.33
N LEU A 508 -12.87 35.15 19.15
CA LEU A 508 -12.90 33.74 18.74
C LEU A 508 -14.20 33.47 17.98
N GLU A 509 -14.13 32.68 16.94
CA GLU A 509 -15.29 32.22 16.16
C GLU A 509 -15.56 30.74 16.46
N TRP A 510 -16.84 30.36 16.56
CA TRP A 510 -17.15 28.95 16.74
C TRP A 510 -16.97 28.18 15.44
N SER A 511 -16.44 27.00 15.54
CA SER A 511 -16.12 26.13 14.42
C SER A 511 -16.24 24.67 14.86
N CYS A 512 -16.45 23.76 13.90
CA CYS A 512 -16.41 22.33 14.16
C CYS A 512 -15.14 21.75 13.54
N LEU A 513 -14.22 21.30 14.36
CA LEU A 513 -12.96 20.69 13.94
C LEU A 513 -13.08 19.17 13.85
N HIS A 514 -12.56 18.59 12.77
CA HIS A 514 -12.49 17.13 12.62
C HIS A 514 -11.27 16.49 13.32
N GLY A 515 -10.45 17.30 14.00
CA GLY A 515 -9.25 16.85 14.72
C GLY A 515 -9.29 17.15 16.20
N LEU A 516 -8.24 16.74 16.90
CA LEU A 516 -8.03 17.09 18.30
C LEU A 516 -7.47 18.50 18.43
N TYR A 517 -7.88 19.22 19.48
CA TYR A 517 -7.28 20.48 19.89
C TYR A 517 -7.07 20.53 21.40
N MET A 518 -6.14 21.37 21.84
CA MET A 518 -5.92 21.64 23.26
C MET A 518 -6.68 22.91 23.66
N CYS A 519 -7.59 22.80 24.61
CA CYS A 519 -8.28 23.95 25.17
C CYS A 519 -7.32 24.81 25.98
N ARG A 520 -7.17 26.08 25.64
CA ARG A 520 -6.24 27.00 26.30
C ARG A 520 -6.72 27.45 27.71
N ASP A 521 -8.00 27.29 28.05
CA ASP A 521 -8.53 27.59 29.36
C ASP A 521 -8.34 26.43 30.36
N CYS A 522 -8.81 25.24 30.02
CA CYS A 522 -8.78 24.10 30.95
C CYS A 522 -7.65 23.10 30.67
N HIS A 523 -6.82 23.32 29.64
CA HIS A 523 -5.69 22.47 29.23
C HIS A 523 -6.07 21.01 28.98
N LYS A 524 -7.36 20.75 28.67
CA LYS A 524 -7.84 19.42 28.25
C LYS A 524 -7.99 19.33 26.76
N ILE A 525 -7.86 18.11 26.24
CA ILE A 525 -8.08 17.81 24.82
C ILE A 525 -9.57 17.91 24.53
N GLY A 526 -9.90 18.51 23.39
CA GLY A 526 -11.24 18.56 22.81
C GLY A 526 -11.24 18.10 21.37
N SER A 527 -12.43 17.86 20.83
CA SER A 527 -12.68 17.57 19.43
C SER A 527 -14.10 18.07 19.06
N GLY A 528 -14.39 18.23 17.78
CA GLY A 528 -15.68 18.73 17.33
C GLY A 528 -15.83 20.24 17.55
N TRP A 529 -16.95 20.70 18.11
CA TRP A 529 -17.25 22.12 18.31
C TRP A 529 -16.26 22.82 19.24
N CYS A 530 -15.74 23.96 18.80
CA CYS A 530 -14.82 24.80 19.56
C CYS A 530 -15.00 26.28 19.21
N TYR A 531 -14.49 27.17 20.06
CA TYR A 531 -14.23 28.55 19.72
C TYR A 531 -12.75 28.70 19.35
N LEU A 532 -12.48 29.12 18.13
CA LEU A 532 -11.13 29.10 17.55
C LEU A 532 -10.76 30.48 17.00
N CYS A 533 -9.49 30.85 17.14
CA CYS A 533 -8.86 31.91 16.38
C CYS A 533 -8.06 31.33 15.22
N SER A 534 -8.45 31.60 13.99
CA SER A 534 -7.75 31.14 12.79
C SER A 534 -6.34 31.71 12.63
N THR A 535 -6.05 32.86 13.28
CA THR A 535 -4.77 33.56 13.17
C THR A 535 -3.68 32.94 14.04
N CYS A 536 -4.02 32.52 15.28
CA CYS A 536 -3.03 32.02 16.25
C CYS A 536 -3.32 30.61 16.77
N GLY A 537 -4.35 29.92 16.26
CA GLY A 537 -4.72 28.56 16.71
C GLY A 537 -5.24 28.47 18.15
N PHE A 538 -5.55 29.62 18.82
CA PHE A 538 -6.10 29.61 20.16
C PHE A 538 -7.49 29.00 20.15
N GLY A 539 -7.68 27.87 20.84
CA GLY A 539 -8.92 27.10 20.84
C GLY A 539 -9.48 26.89 22.24
N LEU A 540 -10.80 26.95 22.38
CA LEU A 540 -11.52 26.70 23.63
C LEU A 540 -12.66 25.73 23.44
N HIS A 541 -12.92 24.88 24.42
CA HIS A 541 -14.19 24.15 24.47
C HIS A 541 -15.36 25.13 24.51
N PRO A 542 -16.51 24.80 23.93
CA PRO A 542 -17.69 25.65 24.01
C PRO A 542 -18.05 26.05 25.43
N LYS A 543 -18.04 25.10 26.36
CA LYS A 543 -18.30 25.35 27.81
C LYS A 543 -17.25 26.23 28.46
N CYS A 544 -16.01 26.24 28.00
CA CYS A 544 -14.96 27.12 28.50
C CYS A 544 -15.13 28.53 27.98
N ALA A 545 -15.45 28.66 26.69
CA ALA A 545 -15.71 29.95 26.04
C ALA A 545 -17.02 30.62 26.49
N LEU A 546 -18.00 29.81 26.93
CA LEU A 546 -19.35 30.29 27.34
C LEU A 546 -19.51 30.46 28.85
N LYS A 547 -18.45 30.28 29.67
CA LYS A 547 -18.49 30.63 31.09
C LYS A 547 -18.92 32.09 31.24
N GLU A 548 -19.87 32.37 32.12
CA GLU A 548 -20.28 33.75 32.41
C GLU A 548 -19.09 34.53 32.97
N GLU A 549 -18.74 35.62 32.29
CA GLU A 549 -17.79 36.61 32.80
C GLU A 549 -18.41 37.22 34.06
N LYS A 550 -17.72 37.14 35.19
CA LYS A 550 -18.03 38.01 36.33
C LYS A 550 -17.86 39.44 35.82
N LYS A 551 -18.96 40.20 35.84
CA LYS A 551 -19.00 41.61 35.46
C LYS A 551 -17.90 42.38 36.22
N GLU A 552 -16.91 42.87 35.47
CA GLU A 552 -16.13 44.07 35.83
C GLU A 552 -16.35 45.10 34.74
N GLU A 553 -16.65 46.31 35.19
CA GLU A 553 -17.13 47.45 34.44
C GLU A 553 -16.07 48.03 33.48
N GLU A 554 -16.55 48.74 32.47
CA GLU A 554 -15.90 49.44 31.43
C GLU A 554 -14.62 50.21 31.83
N GLU A 555 -13.51 50.04 31.10
CA GLU A 555 -12.57 51.15 30.86
C GLU A 555 -11.82 51.00 29.54
N HIS A 556 -11.95 52.04 28.76
CA HIS A 556 -11.16 52.65 27.68
C HIS A 556 -10.16 51.85 26.86
N ASP A 557 -10.44 51.94 25.58
CA ASP A 557 -9.59 51.75 24.40
C ASP A 557 -8.40 52.71 24.39
N GLU A 558 -7.18 52.26 24.56
CA GLU A 558 -5.98 52.91 24.01
C GLU A 558 -4.99 51.88 23.52
N GLY A 559 -4.66 52.00 22.23
CA GLY A 559 -3.73 51.14 21.55
C GLY A 559 -2.31 51.18 22.11
N SER A 560 -1.71 50.04 22.27
CA SER A 560 -0.26 49.92 22.35
C SER A 560 0.20 48.71 21.53
N GLU A 561 1.04 49.04 20.58
CA GLU A 561 1.84 48.09 19.84
C GLU A 561 2.69 47.29 20.84
N CYS A 562 2.58 45.99 20.78
CA CYS A 562 3.48 45.07 21.50
C CYS A 562 4.15 44.17 20.51
N ASP A 563 5.47 44.31 20.41
CA ASP A 563 6.36 43.33 19.80
C ASP A 563 6.13 41.96 20.48
N GLY A 564 5.56 41.04 19.73
CA GLY A 564 5.30 39.69 20.19
C GLY A 564 6.29 38.74 19.57
N GLU A 565 7.18 38.20 20.38
CA GLU A 565 7.93 37.02 20.00
C GLU A 565 6.94 35.88 19.73
N VAL A 566 6.90 35.46 18.48
CA VAL A 566 6.13 34.31 18.02
C VAL A 566 6.88 33.05 18.44
N TYR A 567 6.41 32.38 19.49
CA TYR A 567 6.75 30.97 19.70
C TYR A 567 5.95 30.13 18.69
N ASN A 568 6.56 29.88 17.56
CA ASN A 568 6.17 28.82 16.64
C ASN A 568 6.80 27.51 17.13
N ASP A 569 6.12 26.81 18.06
CA ASP A 569 6.40 25.42 18.38
C ASP A 569 5.24 24.53 17.90
N PHE A 570 5.02 24.51 16.63
CA PHE A 570 4.42 23.41 15.87
C PHE A 570 5.19 23.34 14.55
N GLU A 571 6.43 22.91 14.63
CA GLU A 571 7.08 22.36 13.46
C GLU A 571 6.43 20.99 13.21
N ASP A 572 5.52 20.98 12.23
CA ASP A 572 5.25 19.79 11.44
C ASP A 572 6.56 19.45 10.73
N SER A 573 7.40 18.66 11.37
CA SER A 573 8.45 17.97 10.66
C SER A 573 7.78 16.88 9.84
N GLU A 574 7.52 17.16 8.59
CA GLU A 574 7.48 16.18 7.52
C GLU A 574 8.88 15.55 7.43
N ASP A 575 9.17 14.60 8.28
CA ASP A 575 10.24 13.65 8.06
C ASP A 575 9.63 12.39 7.46
N SER A 576 9.47 12.44 6.15
CA SER A 576 9.51 11.28 5.27
C SER A 576 10.95 10.77 5.23
N GLU A 577 11.37 10.04 6.23
CA GLU A 577 12.52 9.17 6.16
C GLU A 577 12.03 7.71 6.15
N ASP A 578 11.64 7.27 4.96
CA ASP A 578 11.84 5.89 4.56
C ASP A 578 13.33 5.73 4.22
N SER A 579 14.15 5.52 5.22
CA SER A 579 15.51 5.09 5.04
C SER A 579 15.55 3.58 5.13
N GLU A 580 15.74 2.92 3.99
CA GLU A 580 16.92 2.13 3.68
C GLU A 580 17.56 1.45 4.90
N ASP A 581 17.09 0.22 5.23
CA ASP A 581 17.91 -0.78 5.89
C ASP A 581 18.87 -1.37 4.83
N SER A 582 19.95 -0.65 4.54
CA SER A 582 21.16 -1.22 3.99
C SER A 582 21.95 -1.81 5.16
N GLU A 583 21.81 -3.11 5.38
CA GLU A 583 22.74 -3.86 6.22
C GLU A 583 24.09 -3.96 5.49
N ASP A 584 25.07 -3.25 6.03
CA ASP A 584 26.48 -3.45 5.73
C ASP A 584 26.87 -4.91 6.01
N PHE A 585 27.26 -5.63 4.95
CA PHE A 585 28.04 -6.86 5.05
C PHE A 585 29.49 -6.46 5.38
N GLU A 586 29.86 -6.55 6.64
CA GLU A 586 31.27 -6.64 7.01
C GLU A 586 31.76 -8.07 6.70
N ASP A 587 32.63 -8.14 5.70
CA ASP A 587 33.54 -9.26 5.46
C ASP A 587 34.47 -9.40 6.68
N SER A 588 34.29 -10.48 7.44
CA SER A 588 35.36 -10.97 8.32
C SER A 588 36.01 -12.19 7.65
N GLU A 589 37.12 -11.91 6.96
CA GLU A 589 38.21 -12.90 6.80
C GLU A 589 38.71 -13.25 8.19
N ASP A 590 38.65 -14.51 8.57
CA ASP A 590 39.67 -15.13 9.40
C ASP A 590 39.78 -16.64 9.15
N SER A 591 40.99 -16.95 8.76
CA SER A 591 41.69 -18.19 8.65
C SER A 591 41.49 -19.20 9.79
N GLU A 592 41.16 -20.44 9.49
CA GLU A 592 41.98 -21.66 9.64
C GLU A 592 41.24 -22.88 9.11
#